data_daa6f2dc001f9b6a659ce21b8f59e85d
#
_entry.id   daa6f2dc001f9b6a659ce21b8f59e85d
#
_cell.length_a   1.000
_cell.length_b   1.000
_cell.length_c   1.000
_cell.angle_alpha   90.00
_cell.angle_beta   90.00
_cell.angle_gamma   90.00
#
_symmetry.space_group_name_H-M   'P 1'
#
loop_
_entity.id
_entity.type
_entity.pdbx_description
1 polymer ?
#
loop_
_entity_poly.entity_id
_entity_poly.type
_entity_poly.pdbx_seq_one_letter_code
_entity_poly.pdbx_strand_id
1 'polypeptide(L)'
;VSDLDEDGNIVGWIVADLKTGKPPDGELYDTVSRQLRFYRDILCENNPDHPPVRAEGWYSNGSVVFEAEGPSVLPEAFEAWEASKLTSTPMEAIPEEQACGFCEWKAWCPAWLWAQTQGQLKPSGIFRDMVAVFEKVEIENGICLVERMAPINEEGELASTGQRAGAVFAGQALSQLKALVEAGHTGPVFLGGVRLDGETWKLGDWCDVLPWSPLLEGRTREKTE
;
A
#
# COMPACT_ATOMS: atom_id res chain seq x y z
N VAL A 1 22.84 -4.58 20.63
CA VAL A 1 23.18 -5.12 21.96
C VAL A 1 24.56 -5.79 21.85
N SER A 2 25.38 -5.68 22.92
CA SER A 2 26.66 -6.41 22.97
C SER A 2 26.44 -7.86 23.30
N ASP A 3 27.12 -8.72 22.56
CA ASP A 3 27.23 -10.17 22.87
C ASP A 3 28.44 -10.36 23.76
N LEU A 4 28.25 -10.96 24.92
CA LEU A 4 29.29 -11.08 25.94
C LEU A 4 29.64 -12.54 26.19
N ASP A 5 30.93 -12.82 26.43
CA ASP A 5 31.37 -14.14 26.92
C ASP A 5 31.09 -14.30 28.44
N GLU A 6 31.45 -15.46 28.98
CA GLU A 6 31.27 -15.79 30.41
C GLU A 6 32.07 -14.86 31.34
N ASP A 7 33.13 -14.24 30.84
CA ASP A 7 33.99 -13.30 31.56
C ASP A 7 33.53 -11.84 31.43
N GLY A 8 32.48 -11.59 30.62
CA GLY A 8 31.90 -10.26 30.37
C GLY A 8 32.61 -9.45 29.29
N ASN A 9 33.49 -10.06 28.48
CA ASN A 9 34.10 -9.37 27.36
C ASN A 9 33.17 -9.37 26.14
N ILE A 10 33.21 -8.30 25.34
CA ILE A 10 32.44 -8.21 24.11
C ILE A 10 33.04 -9.15 23.05
N VAL A 11 32.31 -10.17 22.67
CA VAL A 11 32.67 -11.13 21.62
C VAL A 11 31.92 -10.89 20.30
N GLY A 12 30.88 -10.08 20.34
CA GLY A 12 30.09 -9.78 19.18
C GLY A 12 29.08 -8.67 19.42
N TRP A 13 28.34 -8.34 18.37
CA TRP A 13 27.16 -7.48 18.45
C TRP A 13 25.91 -8.22 17.95
N ILE A 14 24.78 -7.88 18.53
CA ILE A 14 23.48 -8.41 18.15
C ILE A 14 22.60 -7.23 17.70
N VAL A 15 22.15 -7.25 16.47
CA VAL A 15 21.07 -6.39 15.98
C VAL A 15 19.77 -7.12 16.29
N ALA A 16 19.03 -6.64 17.28
CA ALA A 16 17.79 -7.26 17.72
C ALA A 16 16.58 -6.37 17.34
N ASP A 17 15.54 -6.97 16.82
CA ASP A 17 14.26 -6.34 16.58
C ASP A 17 13.17 -7.03 17.40
N LEU A 18 12.51 -6.26 18.29
CA LEU A 18 11.47 -6.78 19.17
C LEU A 18 10.13 -6.87 18.42
N LYS A 19 9.62 -8.08 18.34
CA LYS A 19 8.34 -8.40 17.72
C LYS A 19 7.28 -8.75 18.78
N THR A 20 6.15 -8.06 18.77
CA THR A 20 5.02 -8.29 19.69
C THR A 20 3.96 -9.25 19.15
N GLY A 21 4.05 -9.61 17.88
CA GLY A 21 3.15 -10.56 17.22
C GLY A 21 3.41 -12.02 17.60
N LYS A 22 2.58 -12.91 17.03
CA LYS A 22 2.80 -14.37 17.14
C LYS A 22 4.11 -14.74 16.42
N PRO A 23 5.01 -15.52 17.05
CA PRO A 23 6.19 -16.02 16.36
C PRO A 23 5.78 -16.94 15.19
N PRO A 24 6.59 -17.00 14.12
CA PRO A 24 6.35 -17.94 13.03
C PRO A 24 6.58 -19.39 13.50
N ASP A 25 5.95 -20.33 12.81
CA ASP A 25 6.15 -21.74 13.04
C ASP A 25 7.38 -22.21 12.23
N GLY A 26 8.54 -22.31 12.89
CA GLY A 26 9.81 -22.77 12.30
C GLY A 26 10.79 -21.66 11.99
N GLU A 27 10.75 -21.03 10.83
CA GLU A 27 11.71 -20.02 10.38
C GLU A 27 11.11 -18.63 10.34
N LEU A 28 11.96 -17.60 10.38
CA LEU A 28 11.54 -16.22 10.17
C LEU A 28 10.84 -16.06 8.79
N TYR A 29 9.79 -15.25 8.76
CA TYR A 29 9.25 -14.78 7.46
C TYR A 29 10.35 -14.09 6.66
N ASP A 30 10.42 -14.34 5.36
CA ASP A 30 11.47 -13.80 4.47
C ASP A 30 11.60 -12.27 4.61
N THR A 31 10.49 -11.55 4.66
CA THR A 31 10.47 -10.09 4.84
C THR A 31 11.14 -9.65 6.15
N VAL A 32 10.92 -10.38 7.25
CA VAL A 32 11.52 -10.07 8.56
C VAL A 32 13.01 -10.44 8.55
N SER A 33 13.37 -11.58 7.99
CA SER A 33 14.75 -12.00 7.83
C SER A 33 15.56 -10.99 7.00
N ARG A 34 15.01 -10.53 5.88
CA ARG A 34 15.63 -9.49 5.03
C ARG A 34 15.79 -8.16 5.76
N GLN A 35 14.78 -7.73 6.52
CA GLN A 35 14.84 -6.51 7.33
C GLN A 35 15.96 -6.57 8.36
N LEU A 36 16.07 -7.66 9.10
CA LEU A 36 17.09 -7.84 10.11
C LEU A 36 18.51 -7.90 9.51
N ARG A 37 18.68 -8.60 8.39
CA ARG A 37 19.95 -8.63 7.66
C ARG A 37 20.33 -7.25 7.14
N PHE A 38 19.35 -6.45 6.66
CA PHE A 38 19.60 -5.08 6.23
C PHE A 38 20.13 -4.21 7.37
N TYR A 39 19.54 -4.30 8.56
CA TYR A 39 20.05 -3.56 9.73
C TYR A 39 21.45 -4.00 10.15
N ARG A 40 21.72 -5.32 10.13
CA ARG A 40 23.06 -5.89 10.36
C ARG A 40 24.08 -5.30 9.37
N ASP A 41 23.74 -5.35 8.10
CA ASP A 41 24.64 -4.95 7.04
C ASP A 41 24.97 -3.47 7.09
N ILE A 42 23.95 -2.61 7.37
CA ILE A 42 24.18 -1.16 7.59
C ILE A 42 25.09 -0.93 8.81
N LEU A 43 24.89 -1.68 9.89
CA LEU A 43 25.74 -1.54 11.07
C LEU A 43 27.20 -1.92 10.74
N CYS A 44 27.42 -3.00 10.01
CA CYS A 44 28.73 -3.45 9.56
C CYS A 44 29.40 -2.42 8.63
N GLU A 45 28.67 -1.89 7.66
CA GLU A 45 29.20 -0.90 6.70
C GLU A 45 29.64 0.39 7.40
N ASN A 46 28.89 0.82 8.42
CA ASN A 46 29.24 2.04 9.18
C ASN A 46 30.31 1.80 10.26
N ASN A 47 30.70 0.57 10.53
CA ASN A 47 31.70 0.22 11.53
C ASN A 47 32.68 -0.84 10.97
N PRO A 48 33.65 -0.48 10.14
CA PRO A 48 34.53 -1.44 9.45
C PRO A 48 35.30 -2.39 10.39
N ASP A 49 35.62 -1.94 11.60
CA ASP A 49 36.37 -2.69 12.60
C ASP A 49 35.44 -3.42 13.59
N HIS A 50 34.19 -3.70 13.21
CA HIS A 50 33.21 -4.36 14.08
C HIS A 50 33.58 -5.80 14.42
N PRO A 51 33.24 -6.29 15.65
CA PRO A 51 33.29 -7.71 15.95
C PRO A 51 32.23 -8.48 15.12
N PRO A 52 32.16 -9.79 15.20
CA PRO A 52 31.09 -10.57 14.58
C PRO A 52 29.70 -9.99 14.93
N VAL A 53 28.82 -9.86 13.93
CA VAL A 53 27.48 -9.29 14.12
C VAL A 53 26.42 -10.30 13.70
N ARG A 54 25.50 -10.59 14.63
CA ARG A 54 24.29 -11.40 14.36
C ARG A 54 23.06 -10.49 14.26
N ALA A 55 22.05 -10.98 13.55
CA ALA A 55 20.76 -10.31 13.44
C ALA A 55 19.66 -11.21 13.98
N GLU A 56 18.86 -10.73 14.93
CA GLU A 56 17.90 -11.56 15.68
C GLU A 56 16.52 -10.91 15.76
N GLY A 57 15.47 -11.71 15.53
CA GLY A 57 14.08 -11.36 15.82
C GLY A 57 13.67 -11.86 17.21
N TRP A 58 13.40 -10.95 18.13
CA TRP A 58 13.01 -11.27 19.49
C TRP A 58 11.49 -11.17 19.64
N TYR A 59 10.82 -12.32 19.78
CA TYR A 59 9.38 -12.38 19.95
C TYR A 59 9.01 -12.39 21.43
N SER A 60 8.33 -11.32 21.89
CA SER A 60 7.84 -11.23 23.28
C SER A 60 6.77 -12.27 23.58
N ASN A 61 5.96 -12.62 22.59
CA ASN A 61 4.99 -13.71 22.70
C ASN A 61 5.73 -15.07 22.56
N GLY A 62 5.83 -15.81 23.66
CA GLY A 62 6.51 -17.10 23.72
C GLY A 62 8.00 -17.01 24.04
N SER A 63 8.59 -15.82 24.20
CA SER A 63 10.02 -15.61 24.51
C SER A 63 10.95 -16.41 23.57
N VAL A 64 10.68 -16.30 22.26
CA VAL A 64 11.41 -17.01 21.21
C VAL A 64 12.33 -16.05 20.48
N VAL A 65 13.55 -16.50 20.18
CA VAL A 65 14.55 -15.78 19.39
C VAL A 65 14.83 -16.56 18.12
N PHE A 66 14.82 -15.85 16.99
CA PHE A 66 15.21 -16.39 15.69
C PHE A 66 16.39 -15.60 15.14
N GLU A 67 17.43 -16.28 14.68
CA GLU A 67 18.54 -15.66 13.98
C GLU A 67 18.21 -15.50 12.48
N ALA A 68 18.53 -14.33 11.93
CA ALA A 68 18.37 -14.04 10.50
C ALA A 68 19.71 -14.28 9.78
N GLU A 69 19.95 -15.51 9.40
CA GLU A 69 21.13 -15.91 8.63
C GLU A 69 21.00 -15.58 7.15
N GLY A 70 22.15 -15.49 6.47
CA GLY A 70 22.21 -15.32 5.01
C GLY A 70 23.16 -14.22 4.54
N PRO A 71 23.34 -14.09 3.22
CA PRO A 71 24.23 -13.11 2.62
C PRO A 71 23.76 -11.68 2.86
N SER A 72 24.63 -10.69 2.56
CA SER A 72 24.26 -9.27 2.58
C SER A 72 23.12 -9.00 1.63
N VAL A 73 22.17 -8.15 2.10
CA VAL A 73 21.05 -7.64 1.29
C VAL A 73 21.29 -6.21 0.79
N LEU A 74 22.44 -5.60 1.10
CA LEU A 74 22.75 -4.23 0.65
C LEU A 74 22.76 -4.08 -0.88
N PRO A 75 23.29 -5.01 -1.69
CA PRO A 75 23.25 -4.86 -3.15
C PRO A 75 21.83 -4.70 -3.68
N GLU A 76 20.90 -5.58 -3.24
CA GLU A 76 19.48 -5.49 -3.63
C GLU A 76 18.83 -4.20 -3.12
N ALA A 77 19.16 -3.78 -1.90
CA ALA A 77 18.64 -2.55 -1.31
C ALA A 77 19.11 -1.31 -2.10
N PHE A 78 20.35 -1.29 -2.53
CA PHE A 78 20.88 -0.20 -3.39
C PHE A 78 20.21 -0.18 -4.75
N GLU A 79 20.01 -1.33 -5.39
CA GLU A 79 19.28 -1.43 -6.66
C GLU A 79 17.84 -0.90 -6.51
N ALA A 80 17.12 -1.31 -5.46
CA ALA A 80 15.79 -0.83 -5.16
C ALA A 80 15.76 0.69 -4.89
N TRP A 81 16.75 1.21 -4.16
CA TRP A 81 16.88 2.63 -3.89
C TRP A 81 17.16 3.44 -5.18
N GLU A 82 18.08 2.97 -6.02
CA GLU A 82 18.34 3.61 -7.32
C GLU A 82 17.07 3.62 -8.19
N ALA A 83 16.34 2.50 -8.23
CA ALA A 83 15.08 2.39 -8.97
C ALA A 83 13.96 3.28 -8.41
N SER A 84 14.00 3.63 -7.12
CA SER A 84 13.01 4.50 -6.47
C SER A 84 13.30 6.00 -6.57
N LYS A 85 14.42 6.40 -7.19
CA LYS A 85 14.74 7.82 -7.36
C LYS A 85 13.70 8.53 -8.20
N LEU A 86 13.42 9.78 -7.82
CA LEU A 86 12.48 10.62 -8.56
C LEU A 86 12.87 10.72 -10.03
N THR A 87 11.94 10.40 -10.91
CA THR A 87 12.06 10.55 -12.35
C THR A 87 11.16 11.69 -12.83
N SER A 88 11.41 12.22 -14.02
CA SER A 88 10.55 13.24 -14.64
C SER A 88 9.21 12.67 -15.17
N THR A 89 9.14 11.35 -15.28
CA THR A 89 7.94 10.63 -15.72
C THR A 89 7.46 9.69 -14.59
N PRO A 90 6.17 9.38 -14.51
CA PRO A 90 5.69 8.35 -13.61
C PRO A 90 6.42 7.02 -13.87
N MET A 91 6.74 6.30 -12.79
CA MET A 91 7.28 4.95 -12.91
C MET A 91 6.22 4.02 -13.48
N GLU A 92 6.66 3.02 -14.26
CA GLU A 92 5.77 1.95 -14.72
C GLU A 92 5.20 1.20 -13.52
N ALA A 93 3.87 1.05 -13.50
CA ALA A 93 3.19 0.31 -12.46
C ALA A 93 3.16 -1.18 -12.82
N ILE A 94 3.55 -2.03 -11.88
CA ILE A 94 3.47 -3.49 -12.01
C ILE A 94 2.36 -3.99 -11.08
N PRO A 95 1.14 -4.24 -11.59
CA PRO A 95 0.02 -4.66 -10.76
C PRO A 95 0.21 -6.08 -10.22
N GLU A 96 0.24 -6.21 -8.89
CA GLU A 96 0.34 -7.49 -8.17
C GLU A 96 -0.64 -7.54 -7.00
N GLU A 97 -1.24 -8.71 -6.71
CA GLU A 97 -2.24 -8.86 -5.65
C GLU A 97 -1.74 -8.37 -4.28
N GLN A 98 -0.50 -8.72 -3.92
CA GLN A 98 0.07 -8.35 -2.63
C GLN A 98 0.38 -6.85 -2.53
N ALA A 99 0.98 -6.27 -3.56
CA ALA A 99 1.35 -4.86 -3.58
C ALA A 99 0.12 -3.96 -3.75
N CYS A 100 -0.76 -4.27 -4.69
CA CYS A 100 -1.95 -3.45 -4.97
C CYS A 100 -2.98 -3.48 -3.84
N GLY A 101 -3.01 -4.54 -3.02
CA GLY A 101 -3.93 -4.63 -1.88
C GLY A 101 -3.85 -3.42 -0.94
N PHE A 102 -2.64 -2.95 -0.66
CA PHE A 102 -2.33 -1.86 0.29
C PHE A 102 -1.78 -0.60 -0.38
N CYS A 103 -1.83 -0.52 -1.71
CA CYS A 103 -1.26 0.60 -2.45
C CYS A 103 -2.14 1.86 -2.28
N GLU A 104 -1.55 2.95 -1.81
CA GLU A 104 -2.21 4.24 -1.64
C GLU A 104 -2.37 5.01 -2.98
N TRP A 105 -1.71 4.55 -4.04
CA TRP A 105 -1.71 5.21 -5.35
C TRP A 105 -2.83 4.75 -6.29
N LYS A 106 -3.75 3.89 -5.86
CA LYS A 106 -4.81 3.32 -6.69
C LYS A 106 -5.68 4.38 -7.39
N ALA A 107 -5.98 5.49 -6.70
CA ALA A 107 -6.78 6.58 -7.25
C ALA A 107 -6.15 7.26 -8.49
N TRP A 108 -4.86 7.02 -8.73
CA TRP A 108 -4.07 7.60 -9.83
C TRP A 108 -3.46 6.55 -10.76
N CYS A 109 -3.70 5.26 -10.51
CA CYS A 109 -3.05 4.16 -11.21
C CYS A 109 -3.97 3.50 -12.25
N PRO A 110 -3.85 3.85 -13.53
CA PRO A 110 -4.65 3.22 -14.59
C PRO A 110 -4.32 1.73 -14.74
N ALA A 111 -3.07 1.32 -14.58
CA ALA A 111 -2.64 -0.07 -14.68
C ALA A 111 -3.32 -0.96 -13.62
N TRP A 112 -3.49 -0.47 -12.37
CA TRP A 112 -4.25 -1.17 -11.34
C TRP A 112 -5.70 -1.40 -11.77
N LEU A 113 -6.38 -0.35 -12.24
CA LEU A 113 -7.79 -0.43 -12.63
C LEU A 113 -7.98 -1.37 -13.82
N TRP A 114 -7.07 -1.31 -14.80
CA TRP A 114 -7.06 -2.22 -15.95
C TRP A 114 -6.87 -3.68 -15.51
N ALA A 115 -5.83 -3.98 -14.73
CA ALA A 115 -5.55 -5.33 -14.23
C ALA A 115 -6.71 -5.91 -13.40
N GLN A 116 -7.37 -5.07 -12.58
CA GLN A 116 -8.57 -5.46 -11.85
C GLN A 116 -9.71 -5.84 -12.79
N THR A 117 -9.93 -5.05 -13.84
CA THR A 117 -10.99 -5.31 -14.83
C THR A 117 -10.73 -6.55 -15.65
N GLN A 118 -9.46 -6.86 -15.95
CA GLN A 118 -9.04 -8.08 -16.63
C GLN A 118 -9.06 -9.33 -15.70
N GLY A 119 -9.41 -9.17 -14.43
CA GLY A 119 -9.45 -10.25 -13.46
C GLY A 119 -8.08 -10.76 -12.99
N GLN A 120 -7.02 -10.02 -13.28
CA GLN A 120 -5.65 -10.33 -12.82
C GLN A 120 -5.47 -10.06 -11.33
N LEU A 121 -6.20 -9.05 -10.80
CA LEU A 121 -6.22 -8.72 -9.38
C LEU A 121 -7.54 -9.18 -8.78
N LYS A 122 -7.46 -10.12 -7.83
CA LYS A 122 -8.65 -10.59 -7.11
C LYS A 122 -8.91 -9.70 -5.90
N PRO A 123 -10.16 -9.23 -5.74
CA PRO A 123 -10.52 -8.47 -4.54
C PRO A 123 -10.38 -9.38 -3.30
N SER A 124 -9.67 -8.92 -2.27
CA SER A 124 -9.55 -9.62 -1.00
C SER A 124 -10.63 -9.17 -0.01
N GLY A 125 -11.19 -10.12 0.74
CA GLY A 125 -12.17 -9.80 1.78
C GLY A 125 -13.51 -9.26 1.26
N ILE A 126 -14.16 -8.43 2.09
CA ILE A 126 -15.50 -7.86 1.86
C ILE A 126 -15.48 -6.45 1.26
N PHE A 127 -14.31 -5.82 1.23
CA PHE A 127 -14.14 -4.48 0.71
C PHE A 127 -13.76 -4.49 -0.78
N ARG A 128 -14.17 -3.45 -1.48
CA ARG A 128 -13.91 -3.27 -2.91
C ARG A 128 -13.41 -1.87 -3.17
N ASP A 129 -12.45 -1.78 -4.09
CA ASP A 129 -12.01 -0.51 -4.64
C ASP A 129 -12.57 -0.39 -6.05
N MET A 130 -13.07 0.78 -6.42
CA MET A 130 -13.70 0.99 -7.72
C MET A 130 -13.67 2.45 -8.14
N VAL A 131 -13.95 2.68 -9.42
CA VAL A 131 -14.18 4.02 -9.96
C VAL A 131 -15.64 4.17 -10.31
N ALA A 132 -16.22 5.32 -9.97
CA ALA A 132 -17.63 5.63 -10.22
C ALA A 132 -17.82 7.10 -10.59
N VAL A 133 -19.01 7.43 -11.11
CA VAL A 133 -19.51 8.79 -11.23
C VAL A 133 -20.74 8.97 -10.37
N PHE A 134 -20.92 10.18 -9.84
CA PHE A 134 -22.13 10.55 -9.11
C PHE A 134 -23.20 11.01 -10.09
N GLU A 135 -24.35 10.35 -10.13
CA GLU A 135 -25.53 10.79 -10.91
C GLU A 135 -26.43 11.73 -10.11
N LYS A 136 -26.62 11.44 -8.82
CA LYS A 136 -27.37 12.25 -7.87
C LYS A 136 -26.68 12.24 -6.52
N VAL A 137 -26.63 13.40 -5.87
CA VAL A 137 -26.03 13.55 -4.54
C VAL A 137 -27.00 14.26 -3.61
N GLU A 138 -27.38 13.57 -2.53
CA GLU A 138 -28.12 14.15 -1.40
C GLU A 138 -27.13 14.33 -0.24
N ILE A 139 -26.38 15.41 -0.28
CA ILE A 139 -25.23 15.63 0.60
C ILE A 139 -25.60 15.69 2.08
N GLU A 140 -26.78 16.19 2.41
CA GLU A 140 -27.29 16.30 3.79
C GLU A 140 -27.41 14.93 4.45
N ASN A 141 -27.88 13.95 3.69
CA ASN A 141 -28.11 12.58 4.16
C ASN A 141 -26.94 11.64 3.85
N GLY A 142 -25.91 12.10 3.13
CA GLY A 142 -24.81 11.28 2.65
C GLY A 142 -25.25 10.15 1.70
N ILE A 143 -26.30 10.39 0.92
CA ILE A 143 -26.86 9.39 0.00
C ILE A 143 -26.58 9.83 -1.44
N CYS A 144 -26.06 8.91 -2.25
CA CYS A 144 -25.79 9.14 -3.65
C CYS A 144 -26.35 8.02 -4.51
N LEU A 145 -26.76 8.35 -5.73
CA LEU A 145 -26.87 7.40 -6.82
C LEU A 145 -25.54 7.45 -7.58
N VAL A 146 -24.89 6.31 -7.72
CA VAL A 146 -23.59 6.18 -8.37
C VAL A 146 -23.68 5.20 -9.54
N GLU A 147 -22.89 5.45 -10.55
CA GLU A 147 -22.68 4.54 -11.67
C GLU A 147 -21.23 4.09 -11.71
N ARG A 148 -21.02 2.77 -11.75
CA ARG A 148 -19.68 2.18 -11.84
C ARG A 148 -19.08 2.43 -13.21
N MET A 149 -17.81 2.85 -13.21
CA MET A 149 -17.00 3.03 -14.41
C MET A 149 -16.01 1.88 -14.55
N ALA A 150 -15.66 1.53 -15.79
CA ALA A 150 -14.58 0.59 -16.08
C ALA A 150 -13.66 1.19 -17.15
N PRO A 151 -12.36 0.84 -17.13
CA PRO A 151 -11.42 1.27 -18.14
C PRO A 151 -11.71 0.53 -19.46
N ILE A 152 -11.55 1.24 -20.56
CA ILE A 152 -11.64 0.68 -21.92
C ILE A 152 -10.27 0.47 -22.55
N ASN A 153 -9.22 0.99 -21.92
CA ASN A 153 -7.83 0.81 -22.32
C ASN A 153 -6.89 0.91 -21.09
N GLU A 154 -5.61 0.67 -21.32
CA GLU A 154 -4.55 0.69 -20.30
C GLU A 154 -4.22 2.11 -19.81
N GLU A 155 -4.55 3.13 -20.58
CA GLU A 155 -4.38 4.54 -20.23
C GLU A 155 -5.43 5.03 -19.22
N GLY A 156 -6.42 4.19 -18.89
CA GLY A 156 -7.44 4.49 -17.88
C GLY A 156 -8.56 5.38 -18.39
N GLU A 157 -8.78 5.43 -19.70
CA GLU A 157 -10.00 5.96 -20.30
C GLU A 157 -11.20 5.14 -19.80
N LEU A 158 -12.26 5.83 -19.38
CA LEU A 158 -13.39 5.18 -18.71
C LEU A 158 -14.64 5.15 -19.56
N ALA A 159 -15.38 4.05 -19.44
CA ALA A 159 -16.76 3.95 -19.92
C ALA A 159 -17.69 3.49 -18.80
N SER A 160 -18.97 3.83 -18.96
CA SER A 160 -20.04 3.32 -18.11
C SER A 160 -20.16 1.81 -18.23
N THR A 161 -20.33 1.14 -17.09
CA THR A 161 -20.65 -0.30 -17.06
C THR A 161 -22.16 -0.57 -17.10
N GLY A 162 -22.99 0.49 -16.98
CA GLY A 162 -24.43 0.38 -16.76
C GLY A 162 -24.82 -0.09 -15.34
N GLN A 163 -23.85 -0.42 -14.50
CA GLN A 163 -24.11 -0.83 -13.11
C GLN A 163 -24.32 0.40 -12.24
N ARG A 164 -25.55 0.56 -11.73
CA ARG A 164 -25.95 1.63 -10.82
C ARG A 164 -26.21 1.07 -9.43
N ALA A 165 -25.91 1.87 -8.40
CA ALA A 165 -26.17 1.52 -7.01
C ALA A 165 -26.51 2.76 -6.18
N GLY A 166 -27.30 2.56 -5.14
CA GLY A 166 -27.38 3.51 -4.03
C GLY A 166 -26.10 3.42 -3.20
N ALA A 167 -25.49 4.55 -2.88
CA ALA A 167 -24.32 4.60 -2.02
C ALA A 167 -24.62 5.45 -0.78
N VAL A 168 -24.18 4.95 0.39
CA VAL A 168 -24.34 5.63 1.67
C VAL A 168 -22.96 5.97 2.21
N PHE A 169 -22.73 7.25 2.43
CA PHE A 169 -21.50 7.83 2.93
C PHE A 169 -21.66 8.26 4.38
N ALA A 170 -20.72 7.89 5.24
CA ALA A 170 -20.68 8.26 6.65
C ALA A 170 -19.24 8.61 7.07
N GLY A 171 -19.08 9.28 8.21
CA GLY A 171 -17.77 9.59 8.79
C GLY A 171 -16.82 10.29 7.81
N GLN A 172 -15.59 9.79 7.69
CA GLN A 172 -14.55 10.35 6.82
C GLN A 172 -14.97 10.39 5.35
N ALA A 173 -15.59 9.32 4.84
CA ALA A 173 -16.04 9.26 3.44
C ALA A 173 -17.07 10.37 3.13
N LEU A 174 -17.98 10.67 4.06
CA LEU A 174 -18.92 11.78 3.90
C LEU A 174 -18.21 13.15 3.89
N SER A 175 -17.20 13.33 4.72
CA SER A 175 -16.40 14.56 4.76
C SER A 175 -15.66 14.78 3.44
N GLN A 176 -15.07 13.73 2.88
CA GLN A 176 -14.40 13.76 1.58
C GLN A 176 -15.39 14.03 0.42
N LEU A 177 -16.58 13.38 0.44
CA LEU A 177 -17.63 13.64 -0.53
C LEU A 177 -18.06 15.11 -0.49
N LYS A 178 -18.27 15.70 0.71
CA LYS A 178 -18.61 17.12 0.87
C LYS A 178 -17.55 18.03 0.24
N ALA A 179 -16.28 17.76 0.52
CA ALA A 179 -15.18 18.53 -0.05
C ALA A 179 -15.14 18.46 -1.58
N LEU A 180 -15.42 17.31 -2.18
CA LEU A 180 -15.51 17.15 -3.64
C LEU A 180 -16.67 17.96 -4.24
N VAL A 181 -17.84 17.92 -3.60
CA VAL A 181 -19.03 18.68 -4.04
C VAL A 181 -18.79 20.18 -3.91
N GLU A 182 -18.21 20.63 -2.80
CA GLU A 182 -17.85 22.04 -2.56
C GLU A 182 -16.80 22.53 -3.56
N ALA A 183 -15.85 21.67 -3.96
CA ALA A 183 -14.89 21.97 -5.01
C ALA A 183 -15.48 21.93 -6.44
N GLY A 184 -16.77 21.60 -6.59
CA GLY A 184 -17.44 21.51 -7.88
C GLY A 184 -16.97 20.34 -8.75
N HIS A 185 -16.46 19.27 -8.15
CA HIS A 185 -15.99 18.09 -8.88
C HIS A 185 -17.17 17.36 -9.53
N THR A 186 -17.13 17.18 -10.85
CA THR A 186 -18.16 16.49 -11.63
C THR A 186 -17.63 15.25 -12.37
N GLY A 187 -16.33 14.98 -12.26
CA GLY A 187 -15.66 13.86 -12.92
C GLY A 187 -15.78 12.53 -12.16
N PRO A 188 -15.14 11.48 -12.70
CA PRO A 188 -15.07 10.21 -12.02
C PRO A 188 -14.35 10.32 -10.68
N VAL A 189 -14.74 9.45 -9.74
CA VAL A 189 -14.16 9.38 -8.41
C VAL A 189 -13.67 7.95 -8.14
N PHE A 190 -12.55 7.84 -7.47
CA PHE A 190 -12.10 6.60 -6.85
C PHE A 190 -12.80 6.43 -5.52
N LEU A 191 -13.37 5.26 -5.32
CA LEU A 191 -14.00 4.83 -4.08
C LEU A 191 -13.20 3.64 -3.53
N GLY A 192 -12.43 3.88 -2.47
CA GLY A 192 -11.62 2.86 -1.80
C GLY A 192 -12.33 2.27 -0.60
N GLY A 193 -12.19 0.96 -0.39
CA GLY A 193 -12.73 0.28 0.77
C GLY A 193 -14.26 0.17 0.82
N VAL A 194 -14.94 0.19 -0.31
CA VAL A 194 -16.41 0.09 -0.40
C VAL A 194 -16.88 -1.27 0.10
N ARG A 195 -17.79 -1.27 1.04
CA ARG A 195 -18.50 -2.49 1.48
C ARG A 195 -19.80 -2.63 0.68
N LEU A 196 -19.95 -3.76 0.00
CA LEU A 196 -21.19 -4.10 -0.70
C LEU A 196 -22.18 -4.74 0.27
N ASP A 197 -23.40 -4.21 0.35
CA ASP A 197 -24.50 -4.74 1.14
C ASP A 197 -25.74 -4.84 0.25
N GLY A 198 -25.90 -5.99 -0.41
CA GLY A 198 -26.87 -6.18 -1.47
C GLY A 198 -26.58 -5.23 -2.65
N GLU A 199 -27.60 -4.42 -3.00
CA GLU A 199 -27.47 -3.40 -4.05
C GLU A 199 -26.97 -2.05 -3.54
N THR A 200 -26.65 -1.95 -2.24
CA THR A 200 -26.18 -0.71 -1.59
C THR A 200 -24.70 -0.75 -1.34
N TRP A 201 -23.99 0.35 -1.67
CA TRP A 201 -22.59 0.55 -1.36
C TRP A 201 -22.46 1.36 -0.07
N LYS A 202 -21.69 0.87 0.88
CA LYS A 202 -21.45 1.55 2.17
C LYS A 202 -20.03 2.02 2.26
N LEU A 203 -19.85 3.30 2.57
CA LEU A 203 -18.56 3.96 2.73
C LEU A 203 -18.50 4.64 4.10
N GLY A 204 -17.48 4.37 4.89
CA GLY A 204 -17.30 4.84 6.27
C GLY A 204 -15.93 5.45 6.52
N ASP A 205 -15.47 5.37 7.78
CA ASP A 205 -14.25 6.05 8.24
C ASP A 205 -12.95 5.55 7.60
N TRP A 206 -12.92 4.33 7.11
CA TRP A 206 -11.73 3.73 6.41
C TRP A 206 -11.88 3.69 4.92
N CYS A 207 -12.82 4.43 4.38
CA CYS A 207 -13.00 4.51 2.94
C CYS A 207 -12.36 5.79 2.40
N ASP A 208 -11.85 5.70 1.19
CA ASP A 208 -11.32 6.84 0.44
C ASP A 208 -12.30 7.26 -0.65
N VAL A 209 -12.51 8.58 -0.76
CA VAL A 209 -13.32 9.21 -1.81
C VAL A 209 -12.48 10.31 -2.44
N LEU A 210 -11.82 10.00 -3.56
CA LEU A 210 -10.83 10.85 -4.20
C LEU A 210 -11.20 11.09 -5.68
N PRO A 211 -10.82 12.23 -6.28
CA PRO A 211 -10.92 12.38 -7.72
C PRO A 211 -10.13 11.28 -8.43
N TRP A 212 -10.73 10.64 -9.43
CA TRP A 212 -10.00 9.77 -10.33
C TRP A 212 -9.14 10.62 -11.26
N SER A 213 -7.83 10.54 -11.13
CA SER A 213 -6.87 11.32 -11.90
C SER A 213 -5.68 10.47 -12.31
N PRO A 214 -5.81 9.64 -13.36
CA PRO A 214 -4.77 8.69 -13.75
C PRO A 214 -3.47 9.41 -14.10
N LEU A 215 -2.37 8.90 -13.54
CA LEU A 215 -1.02 9.30 -13.92
C LEU A 215 -0.65 8.55 -15.20
N LEU A 216 -0.48 9.28 -16.29
CA LEU A 216 -0.07 8.74 -17.58
C LEU A 216 1.36 9.16 -17.88
N GLU A 217 2.10 8.30 -18.58
CA GLU A 217 3.41 8.60 -19.09
C GLU A 217 3.38 9.90 -19.92
N GLY A 218 4.31 10.82 -19.66
CA GLY A 218 4.43 12.09 -20.38
C GLY A 218 3.48 13.22 -19.96
N ARG A 219 2.57 13.01 -18.99
CA ARG A 219 1.82 14.13 -18.37
C ARG A 219 2.68 14.79 -17.29
N THR A 220 3.40 15.83 -17.65
CA THR A 220 3.84 16.83 -16.67
C THR A 220 2.60 17.47 -16.05
N ARG A 221 2.55 17.58 -14.72
CA ARG A 221 1.56 18.44 -14.05
C ARG A 221 1.69 19.83 -14.67
N GLU A 222 0.71 20.26 -15.47
CA GLU A 222 0.55 21.67 -15.73
C GLU A 222 0.36 22.33 -14.37
N LYS A 223 1.31 23.19 -14.01
CA LYS A 223 1.15 24.05 -12.85
C LYS A 223 -0.06 24.93 -13.14
N THR A 224 -1.16 24.67 -12.48
CA THR A 224 -2.22 25.67 -12.34
C THR A 224 -1.60 26.86 -11.59
N GLU A 225 -1.34 27.95 -12.33
CA GLU A 225 -1.00 29.25 -11.79
C GLU A 225 -2.19 29.83 -11.00
#